data_05cc0541c9f0ca2f31ba2b6df59bd6e3
#
_entry.id   05cc0541c9f0ca2f31ba2b6df59bd6e3
#
_cell.length_a   1.000
_cell.length_b   1.000
_cell.length_c   1.000
_cell.angle_alpha   90.00
_cell.angle_beta   90.00
_cell.angle_gamma   90.00
#
_symmetry.space_group_name_H-M   'P 1'
#
loop_
_entity.id
_entity.type
_entity.pdbx_description
1 polymer ?
#
loop_
_entity_poly.entity_id
_entity_poly.type
_entity_poly.pdbx_seq_one_letter_code
_entity_poly.pdbx_strand_id
1 'polypeptide(L)'
;MTDPMPAAAVSDAELYEMRAARSADDLWPMLDALYGAHPGYDSLCTELERAMRAAWAARPAALKRLDLARDLEADWFQRPGMVGYVFYIDRFAGDLAGVRDRLDYLAELGVSYIHFMPCLRPR
;
A
#
# COMPACT_ATOMS: atom_id res chain seq x y z
N MET A 1 -11.09 12.05 42.68
CA MET A 1 -11.53 11.95 41.28
C MET A 1 -10.29 12.13 40.45
N THR A 2 -9.61 11.04 40.12
CA THR A 2 -8.32 11.04 39.41
C THR A 2 -8.62 11.16 37.92
N ASP A 3 -8.22 12.26 37.34
CA ASP A 3 -8.32 12.50 35.89
C ASP A 3 -7.53 11.39 35.16
N PRO A 4 -8.11 10.67 34.16
CA PRO A 4 -7.38 9.65 33.43
C PRO A 4 -6.25 10.35 32.65
N MET A 5 -5.01 9.95 32.92
CA MET A 5 -3.85 10.39 32.13
C MET A 5 -4.15 10.21 30.64
N PRO A 6 -3.88 11.23 29.81
CA PRO A 6 -4.02 11.07 28.37
C PRO A 6 -3.10 9.92 27.91
N ALA A 7 -3.66 8.94 27.22
CA ALA A 7 -2.88 7.90 26.59
C ALA A 7 -1.84 8.57 25.67
N ALA A 8 -0.57 8.26 25.88
CA ALA A 8 0.49 8.81 25.04
C ALA A 8 0.18 8.44 23.58
N ALA A 9 0.15 9.44 22.71
CA ALA A 9 -0.07 9.20 21.29
C ALA A 9 1.10 8.40 20.73
N VAL A 10 0.79 7.27 20.07
CA VAL A 10 1.79 6.43 19.41
C VAL A 10 2.50 7.25 18.33
N SER A 11 3.82 7.28 18.35
CA SER A 11 4.62 8.01 17.37
C SER A 11 4.58 7.31 16.00
N ASP A 12 4.88 8.06 14.94
CA ASP A 12 5.00 7.52 13.57
C ASP A 12 6.04 6.38 13.47
N ALA A 13 7.12 6.46 14.25
CA ALA A 13 8.15 5.43 14.28
C ALA A 13 7.65 4.14 14.97
N GLU A 14 7.01 4.27 16.13
CA GLU A 14 6.41 3.11 16.82
C GLU A 14 5.34 2.44 15.96
N LEU A 15 4.55 3.22 15.25
CA LEU A 15 3.54 2.71 14.34
C LEU A 15 4.17 1.93 13.18
N TYR A 16 5.29 2.41 12.63
CA TYR A 16 6.06 1.66 11.63
C TYR A 16 6.53 0.32 12.18
N GLU A 17 7.16 0.31 13.37
CA GLU A 17 7.68 -0.92 13.98
C GLU A 17 6.58 -1.95 14.22
N MET A 18 5.42 -1.53 14.71
CA MET A 18 4.29 -2.42 14.92
C MET A 18 3.80 -3.05 13.61
N ARG A 19 3.70 -2.25 12.53
CA ARG A 19 3.27 -2.73 11.21
C ARG A 19 4.31 -3.65 10.57
N ALA A 20 5.59 -3.29 10.65
CA ALA A 20 6.69 -4.09 10.14
C ALA A 20 6.78 -5.45 10.85
N ALA A 21 6.67 -5.46 12.19
CA ALA A 21 6.68 -6.68 12.98
C ALA A 21 5.54 -7.63 12.60
N ARG A 22 4.33 -7.10 12.35
CA ARG A 22 3.17 -7.92 11.95
C ARG A 22 3.37 -8.64 10.60
N SER A 23 4.13 -8.06 9.69
CA SER A 23 4.39 -8.63 8.36
C SER A 23 5.74 -9.34 8.26
N ALA A 24 6.54 -9.34 9.31
CA ALA A 24 7.90 -9.88 9.30
C ALA A 24 7.91 -11.38 9.01
N ASP A 25 7.00 -12.13 9.64
CA ASP A 25 6.92 -13.59 9.51
C ASP A 25 6.48 -14.03 8.10
N ASP A 26 5.79 -13.16 7.38
CA ASP A 26 5.39 -13.42 5.99
C ASP A 26 6.50 -13.06 5.00
N LEU A 27 7.28 -12.01 5.27
CA LEU A 27 8.26 -11.46 4.33
C LEU A 27 9.62 -12.15 4.41
N TRP A 28 10.22 -12.16 5.61
CA TRP A 28 11.62 -12.57 5.76
C TRP A 28 11.88 -14.05 5.48
N PRO A 29 11.04 -15.01 5.93
CA PRO A 29 11.24 -16.40 5.59
C PRO A 29 11.11 -16.69 4.09
N MET A 30 10.25 -15.99 3.38
CA MET A 30 10.12 -16.13 1.93
C MET A 30 11.36 -15.63 1.19
N LEU A 31 11.89 -14.48 1.60
CA LEU A 31 13.12 -13.92 1.03
C LEU A 31 14.32 -14.82 1.32
N ASP A 32 14.42 -15.35 2.54
CA ASP A 32 15.47 -16.27 2.92
C ASP A 32 15.41 -17.56 2.12
N ALA A 33 14.24 -18.15 1.96
CA ALA A 33 14.04 -19.36 1.17
C ALA A 33 14.44 -19.20 -0.31
N LEU A 34 14.26 -18.00 -0.88
CA LEU A 34 14.58 -17.71 -2.28
C LEU A 34 16.02 -17.26 -2.49
N TYR A 35 16.57 -16.48 -1.56
CA TYR A 35 17.82 -15.74 -1.76
C TYR A 35 18.84 -15.91 -0.64
N GLY A 36 18.51 -16.62 0.44
CA GLY A 36 19.36 -16.73 1.63
C GLY A 36 20.77 -17.27 1.36
N ALA A 37 20.94 -18.13 0.34
CA ALA A 37 22.24 -18.62 -0.08
C ALA A 37 23.04 -17.64 -0.95
N HIS A 38 22.44 -16.51 -1.37
CA HIS A 38 23.12 -15.54 -2.23
C HIS A 38 24.09 -14.65 -1.41
N PRO A 39 25.34 -14.44 -1.85
CA PRO A 39 26.34 -13.65 -1.10
C PRO A 39 25.90 -12.20 -0.78
N GLY A 40 24.97 -11.64 -1.55
CA GLY A 40 24.44 -10.28 -1.34
C GLY A 40 23.17 -10.24 -0.49
N TYR A 41 22.71 -11.34 0.09
CA TYR A 41 21.43 -11.41 0.79
C TYR A 41 21.34 -10.45 1.99
N ASP A 42 22.37 -10.42 2.85
CA ASP A 42 22.38 -9.54 4.02
C ASP A 42 22.35 -8.06 3.63
N SER A 43 23.06 -7.71 2.54
CA SER A 43 23.01 -6.35 1.99
C SER A 43 21.63 -6.00 1.45
N LEU A 44 20.98 -6.94 0.75
CA LEU A 44 19.61 -6.78 0.27
C LEU A 44 18.65 -6.53 1.43
N CYS A 45 18.72 -7.32 2.50
CA CYS A 45 17.83 -7.16 3.66
C CYS A 45 18.02 -5.79 4.31
N THR A 46 19.25 -5.35 4.51
CA THR A 46 19.58 -4.03 5.06
C THR A 46 19.05 -2.89 4.20
N GLU A 47 19.25 -2.98 2.88
CA GLU A 47 18.76 -1.97 1.93
C GLU A 47 17.23 -1.93 1.87
N LEU A 48 16.58 -3.09 1.93
CA LEU A 48 15.12 -3.19 1.92
C LEU A 48 14.53 -2.56 3.19
N GLU A 49 15.04 -2.88 4.37
CA GLU A 49 14.60 -2.24 5.62
C GLU A 49 14.77 -0.72 5.58
N ARG A 50 15.91 -0.25 5.11
CA ARG A 50 16.18 1.18 4.96
C ARG A 50 15.18 1.84 4.00
N ALA A 51 14.89 1.21 2.88
CA ALA A 51 13.94 1.71 1.89
C ALA A 51 12.50 1.75 2.45
N MET A 52 12.08 0.72 3.16
CA MET A 52 10.76 0.64 3.79
C MET A 52 10.59 1.74 4.85
N ARG A 53 11.58 1.98 5.71
CA ARG A 53 11.57 3.07 6.70
C ARG A 53 11.49 4.44 6.03
N ALA A 54 12.31 4.66 5.01
CA ALA A 54 12.31 5.91 4.26
C ALA A 54 10.96 6.17 3.55
N ALA A 55 10.38 5.15 2.94
CA ALA A 55 9.07 5.24 2.30
C ALA A 55 7.95 5.56 3.30
N TRP A 56 7.98 4.94 4.49
CA TRP A 56 7.03 5.26 5.54
C TRP A 56 7.21 6.70 6.06
N ALA A 57 8.43 7.14 6.30
CA ALA A 57 8.71 8.50 6.75
C ALA A 57 8.19 9.55 5.76
N ALA A 58 8.37 9.30 4.45
CA ALA A 58 7.91 10.18 3.37
C ALA A 58 6.40 10.11 3.10
N ARG A 59 5.70 9.07 3.63
CA ARG A 59 4.28 8.84 3.35
C ARG A 59 3.40 9.95 3.95
N PRO A 60 2.50 10.58 3.17
CA PRO A 60 1.60 11.62 3.67
C PRO A 60 0.74 11.16 4.86
N ALA A 61 0.53 12.03 5.84
CA ALA A 61 -0.24 11.70 7.05
C ALA A 61 -1.68 11.22 6.75
N ALA A 62 -2.30 11.74 5.68
CA ALA A 62 -3.62 11.29 5.24
C ALA A 62 -3.62 9.81 4.82
N LEU A 63 -2.56 9.38 4.12
CA LEU A 63 -2.40 7.99 3.69
C LEU A 63 -2.05 7.08 4.88
N LYS A 64 -1.24 7.53 5.83
CA LYS A 64 -0.97 6.78 7.06
C LYS A 64 -2.26 6.51 7.85
N ARG A 65 -3.14 7.52 7.97
CA ARG A 65 -4.46 7.34 8.61
C ARG A 65 -5.35 6.35 7.85
N LEU A 66 -5.34 6.42 6.52
CA LEU A 66 -6.09 5.50 5.68
C LEU A 66 -5.59 4.06 5.84
N ASP A 67 -4.26 3.87 5.91
CA ASP A 67 -3.67 2.54 6.14
C ASP A 67 -4.14 1.94 7.46
N LEU A 68 -4.14 2.73 8.54
CA LEU A 68 -4.63 2.29 9.84
C LEU A 68 -6.12 1.94 9.84
N ALA A 69 -6.94 2.77 9.19
CA ALA A 69 -8.36 2.47 9.06
C ALA A 69 -8.59 1.14 8.32
N ARG A 70 -7.81 0.86 7.28
CA ARG A 70 -7.85 -0.39 6.53
C ARG A 70 -7.31 -1.60 7.31
N ASP A 71 -6.33 -1.39 8.17
CA ASP A 71 -5.85 -2.45 9.06
C ASP A 71 -6.90 -2.87 10.10
N LEU A 72 -7.72 -1.93 10.56
CA LEU A 72 -8.82 -2.18 11.49
C LEU A 72 -10.05 -2.79 10.79
N GLU A 73 -10.19 -2.56 9.50
CA GLU A 73 -11.32 -2.98 8.67
C GLU A 73 -10.80 -3.77 7.47
N ALA A 74 -10.36 -4.99 7.71
CA ALA A 74 -9.70 -5.84 6.71
C ALA A 74 -10.56 -6.13 5.46
N ASP A 75 -11.87 -6.00 5.58
CA ASP A 75 -12.85 -6.18 4.50
C ASP A 75 -13.27 -4.88 3.79
N TRP A 76 -12.51 -3.78 3.99
CA TRP A 76 -12.81 -2.45 3.41
C TRP A 76 -13.11 -2.49 1.91
N PHE A 77 -12.45 -3.41 1.17
CA PHE A 77 -12.62 -3.56 -0.28
C PHE A 77 -13.90 -4.31 -0.69
N GLN A 78 -14.62 -4.93 0.25
CA GLN A 78 -15.89 -5.62 0.01
C GLN A 78 -17.12 -4.75 0.29
N ARG A 79 -16.93 -3.51 0.73
CA ARG A 79 -18.02 -2.60 1.06
C ARG A 79 -18.79 -2.16 -0.18
N PRO A 80 -20.12 -1.91 -0.05
CA PRO A 80 -20.94 -1.46 -1.19
C PRO A 80 -20.47 -0.18 -1.86
N GLY A 81 -19.72 0.68 -1.14
CA GLY A 81 -19.13 1.90 -1.69
C GLY A 81 -17.83 1.66 -2.48
N MET A 82 -17.32 0.42 -2.52
CA MET A 82 -16.13 0.06 -3.29
C MET A 82 -16.53 -0.36 -4.70
N VAL A 83 -16.67 0.61 -5.58
CA VAL A 83 -17.02 0.39 -6.99
C VAL A 83 -15.77 0.24 -7.83
N GLY A 84 -15.57 -0.97 -8.37
CA GLY A 84 -14.46 -1.28 -9.27
C GLY A 84 -14.84 -1.10 -10.73
N TYR A 85 -13.89 -0.62 -11.54
CA TYR A 85 -14.02 -0.55 -12.99
C TYR A 85 -12.78 -1.16 -13.66
N VAL A 86 -13.01 -2.13 -14.55
CA VAL A 86 -11.94 -2.85 -15.26
C VAL A 86 -11.98 -2.53 -16.75
N PHE A 87 -10.83 -2.21 -17.34
CA PHE A 87 -10.75 -1.91 -18.77
C PHE A 87 -9.36 -2.09 -19.38
N TYR A 88 -9.33 -2.19 -20.71
CA TYR A 88 -8.11 -2.06 -21.50
C TYR A 88 -7.81 -0.59 -21.74
N ILE A 89 -6.61 -0.13 -21.40
CA ILE A 89 -6.20 1.29 -21.50
C ILE A 89 -6.35 1.81 -22.92
N ASP A 90 -5.85 1.05 -23.91
CA ASP A 90 -5.88 1.40 -25.33
C ASP A 90 -7.30 1.57 -25.88
N ARG A 91 -8.24 0.74 -25.41
CA ARG A 91 -9.64 0.79 -25.84
C ARG A 91 -10.45 1.86 -25.15
N PHE A 92 -10.17 2.11 -23.89
CA PHE A 92 -10.92 3.09 -23.09
C PHE A 92 -10.46 4.52 -23.34
N ALA A 93 -9.15 4.74 -23.46
CA ALA A 93 -8.56 6.09 -23.43
C ALA A 93 -7.33 6.27 -24.34
N GLY A 94 -6.90 5.23 -25.06
CA GLY A 94 -5.73 5.24 -25.90
C GLY A 94 -4.43 4.97 -25.16
N ASP A 95 -4.16 5.73 -24.10
CA ASP A 95 -2.98 5.59 -23.25
C ASP A 95 -3.27 6.02 -21.79
N LEU A 96 -2.25 5.98 -20.92
CA LEU A 96 -2.37 6.39 -19.52
C LEU A 96 -2.68 7.88 -19.35
N ALA A 97 -2.21 8.73 -20.27
CA ALA A 97 -2.54 10.15 -20.24
C ALA A 97 -4.04 10.36 -20.52
N GLY A 98 -4.58 9.64 -21.50
CA GLY A 98 -6.01 9.64 -21.77
C GLY A 98 -6.84 9.08 -20.61
N VAL A 99 -6.35 8.08 -19.87
CA VAL A 99 -7.01 7.61 -18.64
C VAL A 99 -7.05 8.72 -17.60
N ARG A 100 -5.93 9.41 -17.37
CA ARG A 100 -5.88 10.55 -16.44
C ARG A 100 -6.93 11.60 -16.78
N ASP A 101 -7.08 11.91 -18.06
CA ASP A 101 -8.02 12.93 -18.54
C ASP A 101 -9.50 12.50 -18.40
N ARG A 102 -9.75 11.22 -18.07
CA ARG A 102 -11.09 10.65 -17.81
C ARG A 102 -11.34 10.32 -16.33
N LEU A 103 -10.47 10.71 -15.43
CA LEU A 103 -10.64 10.42 -13.99
C LEU A 103 -11.89 11.08 -13.41
N ASP A 104 -12.22 12.30 -13.84
CA ASP A 104 -13.43 12.99 -13.38
C ASP A 104 -14.71 12.23 -13.80
N TYR A 105 -14.76 11.74 -15.04
CA TYR A 105 -15.85 10.88 -15.48
C TYR A 105 -16.00 9.60 -14.64
N LEU A 106 -14.87 8.94 -14.32
CA LEU A 106 -14.90 7.75 -13.48
C LEU A 106 -15.33 8.07 -12.03
N ALA A 107 -14.92 9.22 -11.51
CA ALA A 107 -15.34 9.71 -10.20
C ALA A 107 -16.85 10.02 -10.16
N GLU A 108 -17.41 10.64 -11.21
CA GLU A 108 -18.85 10.87 -11.35
C GLU A 108 -19.67 9.56 -11.37
N LEU A 109 -19.09 8.48 -11.94
CA LEU A 109 -19.68 7.14 -11.88
C LEU A 109 -19.58 6.47 -10.51
N GLY A 110 -18.93 7.11 -9.54
CA GLY A 110 -18.68 6.55 -8.21
C GLY A 110 -17.57 5.50 -8.17
N VAL A 111 -16.74 5.41 -9.21
CA VAL A 111 -15.62 4.46 -9.27
C VAL A 111 -14.56 4.86 -8.24
N SER A 112 -14.25 3.93 -7.33
CA SER A 112 -13.22 4.10 -6.29
C SER A 112 -12.00 3.21 -6.50
N TYR A 113 -12.08 2.25 -7.44
CA TYR A 113 -11.01 1.32 -7.78
C TYR A 113 -10.94 1.08 -9.28
N ILE A 114 -9.74 1.18 -9.85
CA ILE A 114 -9.51 0.91 -11.27
C ILE A 114 -8.59 -0.31 -11.40
N HIS A 115 -9.01 -1.29 -12.19
CA HIS A 115 -8.19 -2.43 -12.57
C HIS A 115 -7.84 -2.35 -14.06
N PHE A 116 -6.57 -2.16 -14.38
CA PHE A 116 -6.11 -2.22 -15.75
C PHE A 116 -5.93 -3.66 -16.21
N MET A 117 -6.50 -4.01 -17.34
CA MET A 117 -6.12 -5.23 -18.04
C MET A 117 -4.63 -5.16 -18.42
N PRO A 118 -3.95 -6.30 -18.66
CA PRO A 118 -2.51 -6.30 -18.94
C PRO A 118 -2.13 -5.24 -19.98
N CYS A 119 -1.29 -4.30 -19.57
CA CYS A 119 -0.93 -3.12 -20.38
C CYS A 119 0.59 -3.01 -20.62
N LEU A 120 1.39 -3.89 -20.00
CA LEU A 120 2.83 -3.92 -20.22
C LEU A 120 3.14 -4.81 -21.42
N ARG A 121 4.08 -4.35 -22.26
CA ARG A 121 4.57 -5.16 -23.37
C ARG A 121 5.33 -6.37 -22.82
N PRO A 122 4.93 -7.61 -23.15
CA PRO A 122 5.69 -8.78 -22.76
C PRO A 122 7.08 -8.74 -23.42
N ARG A 123 8.08 -9.27 -22.73
CA ARG A 123 9.44 -9.45 -23.28
C ARG A 123 9.52 -10.68 -24.15
#